data_ba4503381edde3d96f0e0808033be275
#
_entry.id   ba4503381edde3d96f0e0808033be275
#
_cell.length_a   1.000
_cell.length_b   1.000
_cell.length_c   1.000
_cell.angle_alpha   90.00
_cell.angle_beta   90.00
_cell.angle_gamma   90.00
#
_symmetry.space_group_name_H-M   'P 1'
#
loop_
_entity.id
_entity.type
_entity.pdbx_description
1 polymer ?
#
loop_
_entity_poly.entity_id
_entity_poly.type
_entity_poly.pdbx_seq_one_letter_code
_entity_poly.pdbx_strand_id
1 'polypeptide(L)'
;YTGHVLSEADMRKDFKNMKRHNINAIRCCHYPQQRRFYELCDEYGFYVCNEANIESHGMGYDLRRGRTLGNNPRWLNAHMDRTMNMYVTSKNYPCVTFRSLGNEAGNGYNFYMTYNWLKAQDTTRPIQYERAGLEWNTDIYCPQHPRADALEKWGNTRTDRPYIMSEYANAIGNSTGNSMDLWDV
;
A
#
# COMPACT_ATOMS: atom_id res chain seq x y z
N TYR A 1 2.69 18.46 -14.19
CA TYR A 1 2.23 18.94 -15.49
C TYR A 1 1.88 17.79 -16.45
N THR A 2 2.46 16.61 -16.27
CA THR A 2 2.28 15.45 -17.14
C THR A 2 1.31 14.40 -16.60
N GLY A 3 0.71 14.65 -15.44
CA GLY A 3 -0.18 13.71 -14.76
C GLY A 3 0.51 12.39 -14.42
N HIS A 4 -0.05 11.28 -14.88
CA HIS A 4 0.50 9.93 -14.62
C HIS A 4 1.65 9.53 -15.56
N VAL A 5 1.99 10.37 -16.53
CA VAL A 5 3.05 10.08 -17.52
C VAL A 5 4.32 10.81 -17.11
N LEU A 6 5.23 10.09 -16.46
CA LEU A 6 6.54 10.62 -16.09
C LEU A 6 7.61 10.16 -17.06
N SER A 7 8.54 11.07 -17.39
CA SER A 7 9.74 10.69 -18.12
C SER A 7 10.71 9.91 -17.22
N GLU A 8 11.62 9.14 -17.83
CA GLU A 8 12.68 8.47 -17.06
C GLU A 8 13.56 9.50 -16.33
N ALA A 9 13.78 10.67 -16.93
CA ALA A 9 14.56 11.74 -16.30
C ALA A 9 13.91 12.25 -15.01
N ASP A 10 12.59 12.41 -15.00
CA ASP A 10 11.83 12.81 -13.80
C ASP A 10 11.92 11.75 -12.72
N MET A 11 11.67 10.48 -13.06
CA MET A 11 11.78 9.36 -12.12
C MET A 11 13.19 9.27 -11.51
N ARG A 12 14.24 9.40 -12.31
CA ARG A 12 15.63 9.40 -11.80
C ARG A 12 15.92 10.59 -10.89
N LYS A 13 15.34 11.75 -11.17
CA LYS A 13 15.45 12.93 -10.30
C LYS A 13 14.80 12.67 -8.93
N ASP A 14 13.60 12.13 -8.95
CA ASP A 14 12.86 11.80 -7.72
C ASP A 14 13.60 10.73 -6.90
N PHE A 15 14.07 9.67 -7.53
CA PHE A 15 14.81 8.60 -6.87
C PHE A 15 16.12 9.08 -6.24
N LYS A 16 16.87 9.95 -6.94
CA LYS A 16 18.07 10.57 -6.37
C LYS A 16 17.73 11.43 -5.16
N ASN A 17 16.61 12.15 -5.23
CA ASN A 17 16.13 12.97 -4.11
C ASN A 17 15.75 12.10 -2.91
N MET A 18 14.98 11.04 -3.12
CA MET A 18 14.64 10.08 -2.07
C MET A 18 15.88 9.48 -1.41
N LYS A 19 16.86 9.02 -2.21
CA LYS A 19 18.12 8.48 -1.68
C LYS A 19 18.92 9.49 -0.87
N ARG A 20 18.96 10.77 -1.26
CA ARG A 20 19.59 11.83 -0.50
C ARG A 20 18.96 12.06 0.88
N HIS A 21 17.70 11.69 1.04
CA HIS A 21 16.95 11.77 2.28
C HIS A 21 16.81 10.42 2.99
N ASN A 22 17.67 9.44 2.64
CA ASN A 22 17.68 8.09 3.22
C ASN A 22 16.38 7.30 3.04
N ILE A 23 15.54 7.65 2.08
CA ILE A 23 14.35 6.88 1.74
C ILE A 23 14.80 5.67 0.93
N ASN A 24 14.41 4.47 1.38
CA ASN A 24 14.76 3.20 0.74
C ASN A 24 13.55 2.35 0.34
N ALA A 25 12.33 2.79 0.66
CA ALA A 25 11.10 2.08 0.33
C ALA A 25 10.07 3.03 -0.29
N ILE A 26 9.26 2.52 -1.21
CA ILE A 26 8.25 3.28 -1.93
C ILE A 26 6.96 2.47 -1.96
N ARG A 27 5.84 3.09 -1.59
CA ARG A 27 4.52 2.56 -1.86
C ARG A 27 3.96 3.16 -3.14
N CYS A 28 3.47 2.32 -4.03
CA CYS A 28 2.81 2.73 -5.28
C CYS A 28 1.38 3.22 -5.01
N CYS A 29 1.22 4.40 -4.44
CA CYS A 29 -0.07 5.00 -4.13
C CYS A 29 -0.72 5.55 -5.41
N HIS A 30 -1.89 5.13 -5.84
CA HIS A 30 -2.69 4.01 -5.35
C HIS A 30 -2.99 3.11 -6.55
N TYR A 31 -1.96 2.75 -7.32
CA TYR A 31 -2.04 1.94 -8.54
C TYR A 31 -0.64 1.45 -8.96
N PRO A 32 -0.56 0.37 -9.75
CA PRO A 32 0.71 -0.07 -10.33
C PRO A 32 1.34 1.01 -11.20
N GLN A 33 2.65 1.06 -11.16
CA GLN A 33 3.44 2.02 -11.93
C GLN A 33 3.82 1.48 -13.31
N GLN A 34 4.35 2.35 -14.17
CA GLN A 34 4.89 1.93 -15.46
C GLN A 34 6.10 0.99 -15.29
N ARG A 35 6.33 0.12 -16.27
CA ARG A 35 7.40 -0.89 -16.23
C ARG A 35 8.76 -0.31 -15.86
N ARG A 36 9.14 0.82 -16.47
CA ARG A 36 10.42 1.45 -16.24
C ARG A 36 10.65 1.90 -14.79
N PHE A 37 9.59 2.23 -14.08
CA PHE A 37 9.67 2.55 -12.65
C PHE A 37 10.25 1.38 -11.83
N TYR A 38 9.75 0.15 -12.05
CA TYR A 38 10.24 -1.02 -11.32
C TYR A 38 11.70 -1.36 -11.69
N GLU A 39 12.05 -1.27 -12.98
CA GLU A 39 13.42 -1.45 -13.44
C GLU A 39 14.37 -0.46 -12.75
N LEU A 40 13.97 0.79 -12.62
CA LEU A 40 14.73 1.80 -11.90
C LEU A 40 14.76 1.53 -10.39
N CYS A 41 13.67 1.03 -9.80
CA CYS A 41 13.68 0.63 -8.38
C CYS A 41 14.68 -0.50 -8.13
N ASP A 42 14.79 -1.48 -9.03
CA ASP A 42 15.81 -2.52 -8.98
C ASP A 42 17.23 -1.92 -9.11
N GLU A 43 17.43 -0.99 -10.07
CA GLU A 43 18.71 -0.32 -10.28
C GLU A 43 19.16 0.51 -9.06
N TYR A 44 18.24 1.25 -8.43
CA TYR A 44 18.54 2.11 -7.29
C TYR A 44 18.45 1.41 -5.93
N GLY A 45 18.00 0.16 -5.87
CA GLY A 45 17.86 -0.62 -4.65
C GLY A 45 16.74 -0.08 -3.75
N PHE A 46 15.55 0.16 -4.29
CA PHE A 46 14.35 0.46 -3.51
C PHE A 46 13.56 -0.80 -3.20
N TYR A 47 12.97 -0.86 -2.03
CA TYR A 47 11.91 -1.81 -1.69
C TYR A 47 10.57 -1.22 -2.11
N VAL A 48 9.75 -2.00 -2.82
CA VAL A 48 8.47 -1.51 -3.36
C VAL A 48 7.30 -2.27 -2.78
N CYS A 49 6.36 -1.51 -2.20
CA CYS A 49 5.00 -1.97 -1.97
C CYS A 49 4.17 -1.70 -3.22
N ASN A 50 3.92 -2.72 -4.02
CA ASN A 50 3.07 -2.54 -5.20
C ASN A 50 1.60 -2.66 -4.82
N GLU A 51 0.76 -1.73 -5.32
CA GLU A 51 -0.64 -1.62 -4.91
C GLU A 51 -1.60 -1.83 -6.06
N ALA A 52 -2.66 -2.59 -5.80
CA ALA A 52 -3.76 -2.75 -6.75
C ALA A 52 -4.54 -1.43 -6.87
N ASN A 53 -4.96 -1.10 -8.09
CA ASN A 53 -5.74 0.11 -8.36
C ASN A 53 -7.17 -0.02 -7.84
N ILE A 54 -7.33 -0.02 -6.53
CA ILE A 54 -8.61 -0.11 -5.82
C ILE A 54 -8.66 1.00 -4.78
N GLU A 55 -9.54 1.95 -5.02
CA GLU A 55 -9.84 3.09 -4.16
C GLU A 55 -11.33 3.39 -4.25
N SER A 56 -12.01 3.49 -3.11
CA SER A 56 -13.43 3.85 -3.07
C SER A 56 -13.80 4.65 -1.81
N HIS A 57 -12.90 5.51 -1.35
CA HIS A 57 -13.03 6.30 -0.13
C HIS A 57 -14.36 7.07 -0.05
N GLY A 58 -14.82 7.64 -1.16
CA GLY A 58 -16.10 8.36 -1.23
C GLY A 58 -17.34 7.51 -0.94
N MET A 59 -17.23 6.17 -0.93
CA MET A 59 -18.30 5.24 -0.54
C MET A 59 -18.37 4.99 0.97
N GLY A 60 -17.45 5.56 1.75
CA GLY A 60 -17.36 5.37 3.20
C GLY A 60 -16.85 3.99 3.60
N TYR A 61 -16.99 3.67 4.89
CA TYR A 61 -16.41 2.46 5.50
C TYR A 61 -17.44 1.53 6.16
N ASP A 62 -18.71 1.66 5.79
CA ASP A 62 -19.76 0.77 6.30
C ASP A 62 -19.51 -0.66 5.79
N LEU A 63 -19.01 -1.53 6.65
CA LEU A 63 -18.62 -2.90 6.30
C LEU A 63 -19.81 -3.85 6.09
N ARG A 64 -21.06 -3.42 6.29
CA ARG A 64 -22.22 -4.23 5.98
C ARG A 64 -22.21 -4.62 4.50
N ARG A 65 -22.64 -5.84 4.23
CA ARG A 65 -22.68 -6.37 2.87
C ARG A 65 -23.38 -5.42 1.90
N GLY A 66 -22.71 -5.09 0.80
CA GLY A 66 -23.24 -4.23 -0.26
C GLY A 66 -23.12 -2.72 0.00
N ARG A 67 -22.61 -2.29 1.15
CA ARG A 67 -22.47 -0.86 1.49
C ARG A 67 -21.21 -0.23 0.93
N THR A 68 -20.09 -0.94 0.96
CA THR A 68 -18.88 -0.52 0.24
C THR A 68 -18.67 -1.39 -0.99
N LEU A 69 -17.91 -0.90 -1.97
CA LEU A 69 -17.57 -1.71 -3.13
C LEU A 69 -16.76 -2.94 -2.72
N GLY A 70 -15.90 -2.83 -1.73
CA GLY A 70 -15.08 -3.92 -1.18
C GLY A 70 -15.90 -5.06 -0.57
N ASN A 71 -17.12 -4.80 -0.10
CA ASN A 71 -18.04 -5.82 0.45
C ASN A 71 -19.31 -6.02 -0.39
N ASN A 72 -19.25 -5.67 -1.67
CA ASN A 72 -20.35 -5.91 -2.61
C ASN A 72 -19.90 -6.92 -3.67
N PRO A 73 -20.43 -8.17 -3.65
CA PRO A 73 -20.01 -9.23 -4.58
C PRO A 73 -20.18 -8.89 -6.07
N ARG A 74 -21.04 -7.93 -6.41
CA ARG A 74 -21.19 -7.46 -7.81
C ARG A 74 -19.92 -6.83 -8.35
N TRP A 75 -19.03 -6.34 -7.46
CA TRP A 75 -17.74 -5.72 -7.80
C TRP A 75 -16.55 -6.68 -7.71
N LEU A 76 -16.81 -7.98 -7.44
CA LEU A 76 -15.73 -8.96 -7.28
C LEU A 76 -14.82 -9.00 -8.51
N ASN A 77 -15.39 -9.10 -9.71
CA ASN A 77 -14.58 -9.19 -10.93
C ASN A 77 -13.69 -7.98 -11.14
N ALA A 78 -14.17 -6.79 -10.79
CA ALA A 78 -13.37 -5.57 -10.88
C ALA A 78 -12.21 -5.55 -9.85
N HIS A 79 -12.41 -6.04 -8.63
CA HIS A 79 -11.36 -6.19 -7.63
C HIS A 79 -10.34 -7.24 -8.05
N MET A 80 -10.82 -8.40 -8.50
CA MET A 80 -9.95 -9.48 -8.98
C MET A 80 -9.11 -9.05 -10.17
N ASP A 81 -9.70 -8.42 -11.18
CA ASP A 81 -8.99 -7.94 -12.36
C ASP A 81 -7.83 -7.00 -11.99
N ARG A 82 -8.09 -6.00 -11.15
CA ARG A 82 -7.06 -5.05 -10.69
C ARG A 82 -5.95 -5.73 -9.90
N THR A 83 -6.30 -6.64 -9.02
CA THR A 83 -5.33 -7.40 -8.22
C THR A 83 -4.50 -8.33 -9.10
N MET A 84 -5.12 -9.02 -10.04
CA MET A 84 -4.44 -9.91 -11.00
C MET A 84 -3.49 -9.11 -11.90
N ASN A 85 -3.93 -7.98 -12.43
CA ASN A 85 -3.09 -7.12 -13.26
C ASN A 85 -1.89 -6.58 -12.48
N MET A 86 -2.07 -6.11 -11.26
CA MET A 86 -0.97 -5.70 -10.37
C MET A 86 0.05 -6.83 -10.20
N TYR A 87 -0.41 -8.05 -9.92
CA TYR A 87 0.46 -9.21 -9.73
C TYR A 87 1.20 -9.60 -11.02
N VAL A 88 0.48 -9.82 -12.11
CA VAL A 88 1.05 -10.33 -13.37
C VAL A 88 2.10 -9.38 -13.94
N THR A 89 1.85 -8.08 -13.87
CA THR A 89 2.76 -7.05 -14.40
C THR A 89 4.01 -6.84 -13.55
N SER A 90 3.99 -7.24 -12.27
CA SER A 90 5.08 -6.90 -11.34
C SER A 90 5.74 -8.10 -10.64
N LYS A 91 5.23 -9.31 -10.81
CA LYS A 91 5.69 -10.50 -10.05
C LYS A 91 7.18 -10.83 -10.19
N ASN A 92 7.80 -10.44 -11.29
CA ASN A 92 9.20 -10.77 -11.61
C ASN A 92 10.20 -9.66 -11.23
N TYR A 93 9.74 -8.54 -10.65
CA TYR A 93 10.65 -7.48 -10.20
C TYR A 93 11.13 -7.78 -8.77
N PRO A 94 12.45 -7.90 -8.54
CA PRO A 94 13.01 -8.12 -7.21
C PRO A 94 12.68 -7.00 -6.21
N CYS A 95 12.56 -5.76 -6.67
CA CYS A 95 12.21 -4.63 -5.83
C CYS A 95 10.82 -4.74 -5.19
N VAL A 96 9.89 -5.46 -5.81
CA VAL A 96 8.55 -5.67 -5.25
C VAL A 96 8.63 -6.68 -4.11
N THR A 97 8.76 -6.19 -2.89
CA THR A 97 8.97 -7.00 -1.69
C THR A 97 7.69 -7.36 -0.97
N PHE A 98 6.64 -6.57 -1.11
CA PHE A 98 5.29 -6.84 -0.60
C PHE A 98 4.23 -6.16 -1.46
N ARG A 99 2.96 -6.53 -1.25
CA ARG A 99 1.85 -6.07 -2.07
C ARG A 99 0.73 -5.50 -1.23
N SER A 100 0.01 -4.53 -1.78
CA SER A 100 -1.18 -3.95 -1.17
C SER A 100 -2.41 -4.27 -2.00
N LEU A 101 -3.49 -4.64 -1.33
CA LEU A 101 -4.77 -4.96 -1.98
C LEU A 101 -5.50 -3.71 -2.49
N GLY A 102 -5.10 -2.52 -2.06
CA GLY A 102 -5.73 -1.26 -2.41
C GLY A 102 -5.65 -0.25 -1.28
N ASN A 103 -6.40 0.82 -1.42
CA ASN A 103 -6.48 1.91 -0.47
C ASN A 103 -7.94 2.28 -0.18
N GLU A 104 -8.25 2.55 1.09
CA GLU A 104 -9.48 3.20 1.56
C GLU A 104 -10.79 2.74 0.87
N ALA A 105 -10.97 1.44 0.72
CA ALA A 105 -12.11 0.87 0.00
C ALA A 105 -13.02 -0.02 0.87
N GLY A 106 -12.99 0.18 2.19
CA GLY A 106 -13.66 -0.70 3.13
C GLY A 106 -12.97 -2.07 3.24
N ASN A 107 -13.62 -3.05 3.84
CA ASN A 107 -13.14 -4.42 3.88
C ASN A 107 -14.32 -5.38 3.69
N GLY A 108 -14.06 -6.63 3.36
CA GLY A 108 -15.05 -7.68 3.24
C GLY A 108 -14.83 -8.60 2.07
N TYR A 109 -15.91 -9.16 1.55
CA TYR A 109 -15.89 -10.29 0.63
C TYR A 109 -14.88 -10.17 -0.52
N ASN A 110 -14.85 -9.04 -1.24
CA ASN A 110 -13.97 -8.89 -2.39
C ASN A 110 -12.50 -8.87 -2.00
N PHE A 111 -12.16 -8.23 -0.87
CA PHE A 111 -10.80 -8.23 -0.35
C PHE A 111 -10.37 -9.59 0.22
N TYR A 112 -11.28 -10.35 0.79
CA TYR A 112 -11.01 -11.73 1.19
C TYR A 112 -10.67 -12.60 -0.01
N MET A 113 -11.39 -12.45 -1.12
CA MET A 113 -11.15 -13.19 -2.35
C MET A 113 -9.82 -12.78 -3.00
N THR A 114 -9.51 -11.50 -3.08
CA THR A 114 -8.25 -11.02 -3.65
C THR A 114 -7.05 -11.43 -2.81
N TYR A 115 -7.15 -11.38 -1.47
CA TYR A 115 -6.11 -11.86 -0.56
C TYR A 115 -5.83 -13.36 -0.78
N ASN A 116 -6.87 -14.18 -0.74
CA ASN A 116 -6.74 -15.63 -0.93
C ASN A 116 -6.13 -15.96 -2.29
N TRP A 117 -6.56 -15.26 -3.33
CA TRP A 117 -6.02 -15.46 -4.66
C TRP A 117 -4.52 -15.12 -4.71
N LEU A 118 -4.10 -13.97 -4.19
CA LEU A 118 -2.68 -13.59 -4.14
C LEU A 118 -1.85 -14.57 -3.35
N LYS A 119 -2.32 -15.04 -2.20
CA LYS A 119 -1.63 -16.06 -1.39
C LYS A 119 -1.47 -17.38 -2.14
N ALA A 120 -2.44 -17.75 -2.96
CA ALA A 120 -2.33 -18.93 -3.82
C ALA A 120 -1.32 -18.77 -4.96
N GLN A 121 -1.07 -17.52 -5.41
CA GLN A 121 -0.08 -17.24 -6.45
C GLN A 121 1.35 -17.10 -5.90
N ASP A 122 1.50 -16.51 -4.73
CA ASP A 122 2.81 -16.20 -4.15
C ASP A 122 2.74 -16.24 -2.61
N THR A 123 3.40 -17.24 -2.05
CA THR A 123 3.52 -17.42 -0.60
C THR A 123 4.77 -16.74 -0.01
N THR A 124 5.62 -16.16 -0.85
CA THR A 124 6.92 -15.61 -0.45
C THR A 124 6.87 -14.15 -0.05
N ARG A 125 5.92 -13.40 -0.61
CA ARG A 125 5.79 -11.97 -0.36
C ARG A 125 4.56 -11.68 0.50
N PRO A 126 4.71 -10.88 1.57
CA PRO A 126 3.58 -10.50 2.42
C PRO A 126 2.61 -9.57 1.67
N ILE A 127 1.38 -9.60 2.15
CA ILE A 127 0.27 -8.78 1.64
C ILE A 127 -0.20 -7.86 2.74
N GLN A 128 -0.34 -6.57 2.43
CA GLN A 128 -0.95 -5.60 3.34
C GLN A 128 -2.30 -5.11 2.81
N TYR A 129 -3.16 -4.72 3.74
CA TYR A 129 -4.35 -3.93 3.45
C TYR A 129 -4.78 -3.14 4.70
N GLU A 130 -4.80 -1.81 4.62
CA GLU A 130 -4.97 -0.95 5.80
C GLU A 130 -6.37 -1.08 6.44
N ARG A 131 -7.43 -1.27 5.62
CA ARG A 131 -8.79 -1.46 6.15
C ARG A 131 -9.06 -2.86 6.71
N ALA A 132 -8.14 -3.78 6.55
CA ALA A 132 -8.20 -5.06 7.25
C ALA A 132 -7.82 -4.92 8.73
N GLY A 133 -7.11 -3.86 9.12
CA GLY A 133 -6.68 -3.68 10.50
C GLY A 133 -5.89 -4.90 11.00
N LEU A 134 -6.45 -5.65 11.94
CA LEU A 134 -5.89 -6.89 12.47
C LEU A 134 -6.66 -8.15 12.00
N GLU A 135 -7.52 -8.02 11.00
CA GLU A 135 -8.19 -9.18 10.42
C GLU A 135 -7.20 -10.08 9.67
N TRP A 136 -7.68 -11.27 9.30
CA TRP A 136 -6.85 -12.32 8.71
C TRP A 136 -6.37 -12.02 7.28
N ASN A 137 -7.02 -11.11 6.57
CA ASN A 137 -6.71 -10.76 5.18
C ASN A 137 -5.65 -9.65 5.05
N THR A 138 -4.73 -9.60 5.97
CA THR A 138 -3.49 -8.81 5.90
C THR A 138 -2.38 -9.48 6.70
N ASP A 139 -1.18 -9.53 6.17
CA ASP A 139 0.00 -10.06 6.86
C ASP A 139 0.71 -8.97 7.70
N ILE A 140 0.43 -7.71 7.41
CA ILE A 140 1.06 -6.54 8.00
C ILE A 140 -0.04 -5.67 8.61
N TYR A 141 0.16 -5.19 9.83
CA TYR A 141 -0.67 -4.12 10.37
C TYR A 141 -0.17 -2.80 9.79
N CYS A 142 -1.01 -2.14 8.97
CA CYS A 142 -0.58 -1.00 8.18
C CYS A 142 -1.53 0.21 8.33
N PRO A 143 -1.54 0.86 9.50
CA PRO A 143 -2.40 2.02 9.74
C PRO A 143 -1.97 3.23 8.89
N GLN A 144 -2.91 4.15 8.72
CA GLN A 144 -2.69 5.45 8.10
C GLN A 144 -2.59 6.52 9.18
N HIS A 145 -1.66 7.46 9.00
CA HIS A 145 -1.48 8.66 9.84
C HIS A 145 -1.58 8.39 11.36
N PRO A 146 -0.89 7.37 11.90
CA PRO A 146 -0.96 7.10 13.33
C PRO A 146 -0.33 8.26 14.11
N ARG A 147 -0.82 8.49 15.31
CA ARG A 147 -0.18 9.39 16.26
C ARG A 147 1.00 8.71 16.93
N ALA A 148 1.96 9.49 17.41
CA ALA A 148 3.15 8.97 18.10
C ALA A 148 2.79 8.09 19.30
N ASP A 149 1.79 8.49 20.11
CA ASP A 149 1.30 7.69 21.25
C ASP A 149 0.74 6.32 20.84
N ALA A 150 0.11 6.24 19.66
CA ALA A 150 -0.39 4.97 19.13
C ALA A 150 0.76 4.06 18.65
N LEU A 151 1.79 4.65 18.07
CA LEU A 151 3.01 3.93 17.64
C LEU A 151 3.77 3.38 18.86
N GLU A 152 4.00 4.22 19.88
CA GLU A 152 4.63 3.81 21.13
C GLU A 152 3.86 2.66 21.82
N LYS A 153 2.54 2.80 21.92
CA LYS A 153 1.69 1.74 22.46
C LYS A 153 1.83 0.44 21.67
N TRP A 154 1.88 0.51 20.35
CA TRP A 154 2.08 -0.67 19.52
C TRP A 154 3.45 -1.30 19.76
N GLY A 155 4.53 -0.53 19.80
CA GLY A 155 5.89 -1.00 20.04
C GLY A 155 6.03 -1.74 21.38
N ASN A 156 5.24 -1.35 22.37
CA ASN A 156 5.19 -1.99 23.68
C ASN A 156 4.25 -3.21 23.75
N THR A 157 3.52 -3.50 22.69
CA THR A 157 2.56 -4.61 22.62
C THR A 157 3.13 -5.71 21.73
N ARG A 158 3.24 -6.93 22.26
CA ARG A 158 3.61 -8.08 21.40
C ARG A 158 2.48 -8.37 20.44
N THR A 159 2.79 -8.35 19.13
CA THR A 159 1.88 -8.75 18.07
C THR A 159 2.53 -9.82 17.22
N ASP A 160 1.72 -10.57 16.52
CA ASP A 160 2.14 -11.67 15.64
C ASP A 160 2.47 -11.19 14.21
N ARG A 161 2.37 -9.89 13.95
CA ARG A 161 2.64 -9.32 12.62
C ARG A 161 3.39 -7.99 12.70
N PRO A 162 4.17 -7.65 11.66
CA PRO A 162 4.90 -6.39 11.61
C PRO A 162 3.96 -5.18 11.50
N TYR A 163 4.47 -4.02 11.92
CA TYR A 163 3.82 -2.72 11.78
C TYR A 163 4.54 -1.91 10.69
N ILE A 164 3.80 -1.48 9.68
CA ILE A 164 4.30 -0.56 8.64
C ILE A 164 3.22 0.50 8.40
N MET A 165 3.52 1.76 8.65
CA MET A 165 2.59 2.83 8.32
C MET A 165 2.39 2.88 6.80
N SER A 166 1.17 2.61 6.33
CA SER A 166 0.86 2.71 4.90
C SER A 166 0.88 4.16 4.43
N GLU A 167 0.51 5.08 5.31
CA GLU A 167 0.65 6.52 5.12
C GLU A 167 1.22 7.14 6.40
N TYR A 168 2.23 7.99 6.22
CA TYR A 168 3.03 8.56 7.29
C TYR A 168 2.38 9.86 7.84
N ALA A 169 3.16 10.92 8.04
CA ALA A 169 2.64 12.19 8.53
C ALA A 169 1.81 12.91 7.46
N ASN A 170 0.67 13.45 7.88
CA ASN A 170 -0.17 14.27 7.02
C ASN A 170 0.31 15.74 7.04
N ALA A 171 0.55 16.31 5.88
CA ALA A 171 0.88 17.74 5.72
C ALA A 171 -0.18 18.42 4.85
N ILE A 172 -1.31 18.83 5.46
CA ILE A 172 -2.46 19.43 4.79
C ILE A 172 -2.63 20.89 5.22
N GLY A 173 -2.81 21.78 4.25
CA GLY A 173 -2.95 23.21 4.51
C GLY A 173 -1.69 23.80 5.13
N ASN A 174 -1.81 24.47 6.26
CA ASN A 174 -0.68 25.05 7.00
C ASN A 174 -0.01 24.05 7.95
N SER A 175 -0.43 22.81 7.98
CA SER A 175 0.19 21.75 8.80
C SER A 175 1.35 21.13 8.05
N THR A 176 2.53 21.08 8.68
CA THR A 176 3.71 20.37 8.13
C THR A 176 3.78 18.91 8.57
N GLY A 177 2.76 18.44 9.31
CA GLY A 177 2.78 17.14 9.97
C GLY A 177 3.75 17.12 11.16
N ASN A 178 3.79 16.00 11.85
CA ASN A 178 4.61 15.78 13.04
C ASN A 178 5.62 14.64 12.81
N SER A 179 6.31 14.67 11.68
CA SER A 179 7.22 13.60 11.30
C SER A 179 8.34 13.35 12.31
N MET A 180 8.85 14.41 12.94
CA MET A 180 9.87 14.27 14.01
C MET A 180 9.32 13.48 15.19
N ASP A 181 8.13 13.81 15.68
CA ASP A 181 7.52 13.11 16.83
C ASP A 181 7.34 11.61 16.58
N LEU A 182 7.16 11.22 15.32
CA LEU A 182 7.05 9.82 14.92
C LEU A 182 8.41 9.13 14.83
N TRP A 183 9.50 9.87 14.60
CA TRP A 183 10.86 9.33 14.60
C TRP A 183 11.48 9.24 15.99
N ASP A 184 10.97 10.00 16.94
CA ASP A 184 11.49 10.01 18.33
C ASP A 184 10.89 8.87 19.19
N VAL A 185 9.90 8.16 18.65
CA VAL A 185 9.24 7.00 19.27
C VAL A 185 9.75 5.69 18.64
#